data_a1d2f3f0b1b091e7b0634629d4a9b780
#
_entry.id   a1d2f3f0b1b091e7b0634629d4a9b780
#
_cell.length_a   1.000
_cell.length_b   1.000
_cell.length_c   1.000
_cell.angle_alpha   90.00
_cell.angle_beta   90.00
_cell.angle_gamma   90.00
#
_symmetry.space_group_name_H-M   'P 1'
#
loop_
_entity.id
_entity.type
_entity.pdbx_description
1 polymer ?
#
loop_
_entity_poly.entity_id
_entity_poly.type
_entity_poly.pdbx_seq_one_letter_code
_entity_poly.pdbx_strand_id
1 'polypeptide(L)'
;MRTPTRSCLLVLICLLLPAVPARAGVNLATAPIGRMDLPWWRHRFEATLARIRQGHVDLVWLGDSITQDWERHGPPPWLDFAPAWRHFYSGRHAVNLGFIGDDTASVIWRLDHGEVAGIDPKLVILLIGANNLGLPRWGAGQTIPGIEAVVNNLHRRLPRTDVLLLGILPSIRSAWVSRNTRLINAALARIYADSPFVTYMDVGYLLMKDGRVDPNRFVDPRLHPPQPPLHPTAQVQARIAAAIEPTVARLMGDRNRLLPPPSAVPPSLTVPPTAPPPAAQ
;
A
#
# COMPACT_ATOMS: atom_id res chain seq x y z
N MET A 1 12.05 90.21 21.61
CA MET A 1 12.99 89.13 21.25
C MET A 1 12.24 87.83 21.14
N ARG A 2 12.06 87.30 19.89
CA ARG A 2 11.38 86.03 19.62
C ARG A 2 12.43 85.00 19.21
N THR A 3 12.50 83.91 19.97
CA THR A 3 13.39 82.79 19.71
C THR A 3 12.76 81.90 18.66
N PRO A 4 13.50 81.41 17.63
CA PRO A 4 12.97 80.41 16.67
C PRO A 4 13.03 79.00 17.20
N THR A 5 11.87 78.30 17.21
CA THR A 5 11.74 76.87 17.45
C THR A 5 12.27 76.12 16.25
N ARG A 6 13.33 75.32 16.44
CA ARG A 6 13.83 74.37 15.42
C ARG A 6 13.02 73.05 15.50
N SER A 7 12.21 72.80 14.47
CA SER A 7 11.55 71.54 14.25
C SER A 7 12.57 70.51 13.71
N CYS A 8 12.89 69.48 14.49
CA CYS A 8 13.63 68.30 14.04
C CYS A 8 12.70 67.39 13.25
N LEU A 9 12.93 67.26 11.96
CA LEU A 9 12.27 66.28 11.11
C LEU A 9 12.97 64.93 11.24
N LEU A 10 12.35 63.95 11.96
CA LEU A 10 12.85 62.58 12.03
C LEU A 10 12.47 61.82 10.73
N VAL A 11 13.44 61.61 9.85
CA VAL A 11 13.29 60.77 8.67
C VAL A 11 13.41 59.31 9.11
N LEU A 12 12.28 58.58 9.14
CA LEU A 12 12.22 57.16 9.40
C LEU A 12 12.64 56.39 8.12
N ILE A 13 13.89 55.94 8.03
CA ILE A 13 14.37 55.10 6.94
C ILE A 13 13.88 53.65 7.22
N CYS A 14 12.80 53.23 6.57
CA CYS A 14 12.39 51.81 6.53
C CYS A 14 13.39 51.03 5.68
N LEU A 15 14.31 50.30 6.30
CA LEU A 15 15.17 49.33 5.66
C LEU A 15 14.29 48.15 5.18
N LEU A 16 13.95 48.12 3.91
CA LEU A 16 13.39 46.94 3.22
C LEU A 16 14.50 45.90 3.12
N LEU A 17 14.59 45.01 4.11
CA LEU A 17 15.40 43.82 3.99
C LEU A 17 14.77 42.89 2.92
N PRO A 18 15.54 42.47 1.90
CA PRO A 18 15.03 41.50 0.93
C PRO A 18 14.66 40.23 1.69
N ALA A 19 13.41 39.76 1.54
CA ALA A 19 12.97 38.49 2.06
C ALA A 19 13.82 37.38 1.39
N VAL A 20 14.74 36.79 2.14
CA VAL A 20 15.47 35.61 1.68
C VAL A 20 14.43 34.48 1.51
N PRO A 21 14.27 33.93 0.29
CA PRO A 21 13.34 32.84 0.11
C PRO A 21 13.74 31.69 1.04
N ALA A 22 12.82 31.29 1.93
CA ALA A 22 13.03 30.14 2.77
C ALA A 22 13.29 28.95 1.84
N ARG A 23 14.50 28.38 1.89
CA ARG A 23 14.78 27.13 1.19
C ARG A 23 13.80 26.10 1.72
N ALA A 24 12.88 25.63 0.86
CA ALA A 24 12.03 24.51 1.18
C ALA A 24 12.95 23.33 1.60
N GLY A 25 12.80 22.90 2.85
CA GLY A 25 13.57 21.76 3.36
C GLY A 25 13.34 20.53 2.49
N VAL A 26 14.38 19.72 2.29
CA VAL A 26 14.26 18.46 1.53
C VAL A 26 13.20 17.59 2.21
N ASN A 27 12.21 17.15 1.43
CA ASN A 27 11.23 16.18 1.92
C ASN A 27 11.84 14.77 1.86
N LEU A 28 12.31 14.27 3.01
CA LEU A 28 12.94 12.94 3.09
C LEU A 28 11.99 11.80 2.71
N ALA A 29 10.68 11.99 2.83
CA ALA A 29 9.71 10.98 2.41
C ALA A 29 9.72 10.72 0.89
N THR A 30 10.31 11.63 0.10
CA THR A 30 10.48 11.49 -1.35
C THR A 30 11.90 11.11 -1.76
N ALA A 31 12.84 11.03 -0.81
CA ALA A 31 14.23 10.68 -1.07
C ALA A 31 14.41 9.16 -1.07
N PRO A 32 15.24 8.57 -1.96
CA PRO A 32 15.56 7.15 -1.90
C PRO A 32 16.51 6.88 -0.71
N ILE A 33 16.01 6.26 0.35
CA ILE A 33 16.78 5.94 1.55
C ILE A 33 16.72 4.43 1.79
N GLY A 34 17.82 3.73 1.49
CA GLY A 34 17.96 2.30 1.74
C GLY A 34 18.28 1.98 3.19
N ARG A 35 18.11 0.70 3.54
CA ARG A 35 18.40 0.16 4.88
C ARG A 35 19.35 -1.03 4.80
N MET A 36 20.31 -0.97 3.86
CA MET A 36 21.29 -2.04 3.58
C MET A 36 22.26 -2.30 4.75
N ASP A 37 22.36 -1.38 5.69
CA ASP A 37 23.07 -1.52 6.96
C ASP A 37 22.41 -2.55 7.90
N LEU A 38 21.12 -2.83 7.71
CA LEU A 38 20.37 -3.84 8.47
C LEU A 38 20.49 -5.21 7.79
N PRO A 39 21.18 -6.21 8.40
CA PRO A 39 21.44 -7.50 7.75
C PRO A 39 20.17 -8.23 7.30
N TRP A 40 19.13 -8.25 8.14
CA TRP A 40 17.86 -8.90 7.79
C TRP A 40 17.14 -8.23 6.61
N TRP A 41 17.20 -6.89 6.50
CA TRP A 41 16.60 -6.13 5.42
C TRP A 41 17.35 -6.36 4.10
N ARG A 42 18.68 -6.33 4.14
CA ARG A 42 19.55 -6.65 3.01
C ARG A 42 19.27 -8.08 2.50
N HIS A 43 19.28 -9.07 3.39
CA HIS A 43 19.00 -10.45 3.03
C HIS A 43 17.62 -10.61 2.37
N ARG A 44 16.58 -9.95 2.92
CA ARG A 44 15.25 -9.95 2.32
C ARG A 44 15.25 -9.30 0.94
N PHE A 45 15.92 -8.15 0.79
CA PHE A 45 16.02 -7.46 -0.50
C PHE A 45 16.70 -8.34 -1.57
N GLU A 46 17.81 -8.98 -1.23
CA GLU A 46 18.50 -9.94 -2.11
C GLU A 46 17.61 -11.13 -2.48
N ALA A 47 16.83 -11.66 -1.52
CA ALA A 47 15.89 -12.74 -1.76
C ALA A 47 14.73 -12.31 -2.69
N THR A 48 14.20 -11.10 -2.54
CA THR A 48 13.16 -10.57 -3.45
C THR A 48 13.72 -10.37 -4.85
N LEU A 49 14.93 -9.85 -5.00
CA LEU A 49 15.60 -9.75 -6.31
C LEU A 49 15.79 -11.12 -6.96
N ALA A 50 16.19 -12.13 -6.18
CA ALA A 50 16.34 -13.50 -6.70
C ALA A 50 14.99 -14.06 -7.17
N ARG A 51 13.90 -13.80 -6.43
CA ARG A 51 12.54 -14.21 -6.83
C ARG A 51 12.07 -13.51 -8.10
N ILE A 52 12.32 -12.21 -8.22
CA ILE A 52 11.95 -11.40 -9.41
C ILE A 52 12.69 -11.90 -10.65
N ARG A 53 13.97 -12.25 -10.54
CA ARG A 53 14.75 -12.80 -11.66
C ARG A 53 14.24 -14.13 -12.20
N GLN A 54 13.45 -14.87 -11.43
CA GLN A 54 12.78 -16.08 -11.93
C GLN A 54 11.68 -15.76 -12.94
N GLY A 55 11.26 -14.50 -13.03
CA GLY A 55 10.22 -14.02 -13.93
C GLY A 55 8.81 -14.52 -13.54
N HIS A 56 7.88 -14.34 -14.45
CA HIS A 56 6.49 -14.77 -14.31
C HIS A 56 5.82 -14.24 -13.04
N VAL A 57 5.67 -12.93 -12.99
CA VAL A 57 4.95 -12.21 -11.94
C VAL A 57 3.81 -11.44 -12.56
N ASP A 58 2.57 -11.77 -12.21
CA ASP A 58 1.36 -11.12 -12.71
C ASP A 58 0.80 -10.12 -11.69
N LEU A 59 1.10 -10.31 -10.40
CA LEU A 59 0.63 -9.47 -9.31
C LEU A 59 1.74 -9.21 -8.31
N VAL A 60 1.87 -7.96 -7.88
CA VAL A 60 2.80 -7.54 -6.83
C VAL A 60 2.03 -6.97 -5.64
N TRP A 61 2.31 -7.44 -4.44
CA TRP A 61 2.00 -6.75 -3.20
C TRP A 61 3.23 -5.96 -2.76
N LEU A 62 3.16 -4.63 -2.72
CA LEU A 62 4.25 -3.74 -2.37
C LEU A 62 3.89 -2.95 -1.11
N GLY A 63 4.81 -2.90 -0.12
CA GLY A 63 4.53 -2.16 1.10
C GLY A 63 5.51 -2.40 2.23
N ASP A 64 4.98 -2.27 3.44
CA ASP A 64 5.69 -2.39 4.72
C ASP A 64 5.44 -3.75 5.43
N SER A 65 5.52 -3.75 6.77
CA SER A 65 5.27 -4.94 7.59
C SER A 65 3.88 -5.52 7.40
N ILE A 66 2.86 -4.69 7.19
CA ILE A 66 1.48 -5.17 6.99
C ILE A 66 1.39 -6.01 5.71
N THR A 67 2.12 -5.62 4.67
CA THR A 67 2.27 -6.41 3.45
C THR A 67 3.15 -7.64 3.68
N GLN A 68 4.26 -7.52 4.41
CA GLN A 68 5.11 -8.68 4.71
C GLN A 68 4.37 -9.75 5.49
N ASP A 69 3.42 -9.38 6.33
CA ASP A 69 2.65 -10.31 7.15
C ASP A 69 1.87 -11.37 6.35
N TRP A 70 1.64 -11.20 5.04
CA TRP A 70 1.11 -12.28 4.19
C TRP A 70 1.94 -13.57 4.21
N GLU A 71 3.23 -13.49 4.54
CA GLU A 71 4.14 -14.64 4.68
C GLU A 71 4.22 -15.17 6.11
N ARG A 72 3.53 -14.53 7.06
CA ARG A 72 3.68 -14.84 8.47
C ARG A 72 2.97 -16.13 8.82
N HIS A 73 3.73 -16.99 9.45
CA HIS A 73 3.27 -18.20 10.12
C HIS A 73 3.66 -18.08 11.58
N GLY A 74 2.86 -18.57 12.47
CA GLY A 74 3.33 -18.54 13.81
C GLY A 74 2.32 -18.90 14.89
N PRO A 75 2.84 -19.08 16.10
CA PRO A 75 1.98 -19.26 17.26
C PRO A 75 1.14 -18.01 17.51
N PRO A 76 0.06 -18.12 18.29
CA PRO A 76 -0.65 -16.94 18.77
C PRO A 76 0.33 -15.90 19.34
N PRO A 77 0.07 -14.56 19.12
CA PRO A 77 -1.16 -13.99 18.58
C PRO A 77 -1.19 -13.86 17.05
N TRP A 78 -0.08 -14.17 16.34
CA TRP A 78 0.04 -13.90 14.91
C TRP A 78 -0.82 -14.78 14.04
N LEU A 79 -0.89 -16.07 14.36
CA LEU A 79 -1.59 -17.08 13.55
C LEU A 79 -1.07 -17.15 12.10
N ASP A 80 -1.79 -17.87 11.24
CA ASP A 80 -1.36 -18.15 9.88
C ASP A 80 -2.11 -17.27 8.88
N PHE A 81 -1.38 -16.46 8.12
CA PHE A 81 -1.90 -15.62 7.05
C PHE A 81 -1.95 -16.34 5.69
N ALA A 82 -1.21 -17.44 5.55
CA ALA A 82 -1.05 -18.17 4.30
C ALA A 82 -2.37 -18.70 3.68
N PRO A 83 -3.39 -19.12 4.43
CA PRO A 83 -4.65 -19.58 3.83
C PRO A 83 -5.29 -18.49 2.95
N ALA A 84 -5.34 -17.23 3.40
CA ALA A 84 -5.86 -16.13 2.62
C ALA A 84 -4.97 -15.82 1.41
N TRP A 85 -3.65 -15.81 1.59
CA TRP A 85 -2.72 -15.65 0.46
C TRP A 85 -2.91 -16.72 -0.61
N ARG A 86 -2.97 -18.00 -0.20
CA ARG A 86 -3.20 -19.11 -1.13
C ARG A 86 -4.51 -18.98 -1.88
N HIS A 87 -5.58 -18.57 -1.21
CA HIS A 87 -6.89 -18.43 -1.82
C HIS A 87 -6.94 -17.30 -2.84
N PHE A 88 -6.46 -16.11 -2.48
CA PHE A 88 -6.64 -14.92 -3.32
C PHE A 88 -5.50 -14.70 -4.33
N TYR A 89 -4.26 -15.11 -4.02
CA TYR A 89 -3.09 -14.62 -4.77
C TYR A 89 -2.22 -15.71 -5.39
N SER A 90 -2.18 -16.96 -4.86
CA SER A 90 -1.24 -17.97 -5.35
C SER A 90 -1.41 -18.29 -6.84
N GLY A 91 -2.66 -18.37 -7.34
CA GLY A 91 -2.94 -18.62 -8.76
C GLY A 91 -2.85 -17.37 -9.64
N ARG A 92 -2.28 -16.26 -9.14
CA ARG A 92 -2.02 -15.01 -9.85
C ARG A 92 -0.53 -14.73 -9.97
N HIS A 93 0.32 -15.73 -9.79
CA HIS A 93 1.78 -15.59 -9.76
C HIS A 93 2.23 -14.38 -8.92
N ALA A 94 1.57 -14.21 -7.76
CA ALA A 94 1.79 -13.07 -6.90
C ALA A 94 3.13 -13.15 -6.17
N VAL A 95 3.77 -11.99 -5.99
CA VAL A 95 4.94 -11.83 -5.13
C VAL A 95 4.66 -10.83 -4.02
N ASN A 96 5.26 -11.09 -2.86
CA ASN A 96 5.19 -10.23 -1.70
C ASN A 96 6.48 -9.43 -1.57
N LEU A 97 6.39 -8.13 -1.81
CA LEU A 97 7.46 -7.14 -1.66
C LEU A 97 7.17 -6.22 -0.45
N GLY A 98 6.68 -6.78 0.64
CA GLY A 98 6.52 -6.11 1.92
C GLY A 98 7.78 -6.20 2.76
N PHE A 99 8.16 -5.11 3.45
CA PHE A 99 9.34 -5.06 4.32
C PHE A 99 9.01 -4.38 5.64
N ILE A 100 9.30 -5.05 6.75
CA ILE A 100 9.09 -4.52 8.11
C ILE A 100 9.74 -3.15 8.27
N GLY A 101 8.95 -2.18 8.73
CA GLY A 101 9.42 -0.85 9.05
C GLY A 101 9.70 0.06 7.86
N ASP A 102 9.46 -0.38 6.62
CA ASP A 102 9.65 0.48 5.47
C ASP A 102 8.64 1.63 5.44
N ASP A 103 9.15 2.78 5.07
CA ASP A 103 8.43 3.98 4.71
C ASP A 103 8.50 4.25 3.20
N THR A 104 7.96 5.36 2.74
CA THR A 104 7.99 5.71 1.31
C THR A 104 9.40 5.87 0.77
N ALA A 105 10.33 6.38 1.54
CA ALA A 105 11.74 6.56 1.15
C ALA A 105 12.44 5.21 0.90
N SER A 106 12.18 4.23 1.76
CA SER A 106 12.72 2.88 1.63
C SER A 106 12.15 2.15 0.40
N VAL A 107 10.84 2.30 0.13
CA VAL A 107 10.21 1.74 -1.08
C VAL A 107 10.78 2.38 -2.34
N ILE A 108 10.95 3.71 -2.37
CA ILE A 108 11.57 4.40 -3.52
C ILE A 108 12.97 3.84 -3.76
N TRP A 109 13.77 3.67 -2.70
CA TRP A 109 15.12 3.12 -2.82
C TRP A 109 15.11 1.71 -3.43
N ARG A 110 14.23 0.82 -2.95
CA ARG A 110 14.14 -0.57 -3.48
C ARG A 110 13.75 -0.59 -4.97
N LEU A 111 12.79 0.24 -5.36
CA LEU A 111 12.40 0.39 -6.76
C LEU A 111 13.57 0.90 -7.61
N ASP A 112 14.33 1.89 -7.12
CA ASP A 112 15.51 2.43 -7.82
C ASP A 112 16.66 1.42 -7.94
N HIS A 113 16.67 0.41 -7.05
CA HIS A 113 17.68 -0.66 -7.06
C HIS A 113 17.18 -1.98 -7.68
N GLY A 114 16.15 -1.90 -8.52
CA GLY A 114 15.77 -2.98 -9.42
C GLY A 114 14.76 -3.98 -8.88
N GLU A 115 14.06 -3.68 -7.77
CA GLU A 115 13.11 -4.61 -7.18
C GLU A 115 11.96 -5.05 -8.10
N VAL A 116 11.66 -4.27 -9.13
CA VAL A 116 10.66 -4.63 -10.15
C VAL A 116 11.26 -4.74 -11.56
N ALA A 117 12.58 -4.86 -11.66
CA ALA A 117 13.26 -4.93 -12.96
C ALA A 117 13.04 -6.29 -13.64
N GLY A 118 12.68 -6.27 -14.91
CA GLY A 118 12.52 -7.48 -15.72
C GLY A 118 11.16 -8.20 -15.54
N ILE A 119 10.21 -7.61 -14.82
CA ILE A 119 8.82 -8.09 -14.76
C ILE A 119 7.87 -7.07 -15.38
N ASP A 120 6.69 -7.55 -15.76
CA ASP A 120 5.61 -6.73 -16.33
C ASP A 120 4.27 -7.19 -15.76
N PRO A 121 4.05 -6.97 -14.45
CA PRO A 121 2.84 -7.43 -13.78
C PRO A 121 1.62 -6.64 -14.29
N LYS A 122 0.45 -7.27 -14.27
CA LYS A 122 -0.82 -6.60 -14.55
C LYS A 122 -1.20 -5.61 -13.46
N LEU A 123 -0.85 -5.93 -12.21
CA LEU A 123 -1.29 -5.19 -11.04
C LEU A 123 -0.22 -5.10 -9.95
N VAL A 124 -0.05 -3.90 -9.39
CA VAL A 124 0.61 -3.67 -8.10
C VAL A 124 -0.43 -3.25 -7.08
N ILE A 125 -0.56 -3.98 -5.97
CA ILE A 125 -1.33 -3.55 -4.79
C ILE A 125 -0.34 -2.86 -3.85
N LEU A 126 -0.53 -1.56 -3.62
CA LEU A 126 0.35 -0.72 -2.81
C LEU A 126 -0.31 -0.35 -1.48
N LEU A 127 0.32 -0.72 -0.38
CA LEU A 127 -0.06 -0.30 0.97
C LEU A 127 1.17 0.21 1.72
N ILE A 128 1.32 1.52 1.84
CA ILE A 128 2.49 2.19 2.41
C ILE A 128 2.13 3.50 3.10
N GLY A 129 2.97 3.97 4.01
CA GLY A 129 2.85 5.28 4.66
C GLY A 129 2.58 5.20 6.16
N ALA A 130 2.25 4.04 6.71
CA ALA A 130 2.05 3.88 8.14
C ALA A 130 3.32 4.19 8.95
N ASN A 131 4.48 3.82 8.44
CA ASN A 131 5.78 4.07 9.08
C ASN A 131 6.28 5.50 8.88
N ASN A 132 5.87 6.21 7.83
CA ASN A 132 6.10 7.66 7.71
C ASN A 132 5.57 8.41 8.94
N LEU A 133 4.40 7.99 9.45
CA LEU A 133 3.79 8.54 10.66
C LEU A 133 4.39 7.97 11.97
N GLY A 134 5.31 7.02 11.87
CA GLY A 134 6.00 6.39 12.99
C GLY A 134 7.18 7.21 13.50
N LEU A 135 8.37 6.59 13.56
CA LEU A 135 9.59 7.21 14.07
C LEU A 135 9.99 8.51 13.34
N PRO A 136 9.96 8.61 12.00
CA PRO A 136 10.31 9.85 11.33
C PRO A 136 9.33 10.99 11.60
N ARG A 137 8.09 10.67 12.00
CA ARG A 137 6.99 11.62 12.24
C ARG A 137 6.75 12.54 11.04
N TRP A 138 6.85 11.99 9.83
CA TRP A 138 6.50 12.69 8.60
C TRP A 138 4.98 12.82 8.50
N GLY A 139 4.46 14.02 8.73
CA GLY A 139 3.03 14.32 8.66
C GLY A 139 2.47 14.25 7.24
N ALA A 140 1.19 14.63 7.09
CA ALA A 140 0.49 14.57 5.81
C ALA A 140 1.22 15.35 4.69
N GLY A 141 1.76 16.55 4.99
CA GLY A 141 2.48 17.36 4.02
C GLY A 141 3.77 16.72 3.47
N GLN A 142 4.34 15.73 4.16
CA GLN A 142 5.51 15.00 3.71
C GLN A 142 5.13 13.62 3.15
N THR A 143 4.19 12.93 3.79
CA THR A 143 3.80 11.57 3.41
C THR A 143 3.02 11.53 2.10
N ILE A 144 2.15 12.50 1.81
CA ILE A 144 1.41 12.54 0.55
C ILE A 144 2.38 12.61 -0.64
N PRO A 145 3.30 13.59 -0.73
CA PRO A 145 4.29 13.58 -1.82
C PRO A 145 5.17 12.31 -1.84
N GLY A 146 5.44 11.69 -0.68
CA GLY A 146 6.17 10.44 -0.60
C GLY A 146 5.43 9.28 -1.29
N ILE A 147 4.12 9.14 -1.05
CA ILE A 147 3.28 8.13 -1.71
C ILE A 147 3.17 8.42 -3.21
N GLU A 148 2.96 9.68 -3.60
CA GLU A 148 2.96 10.09 -5.02
C GLU A 148 4.29 9.75 -5.70
N ALA A 149 5.43 9.95 -5.03
CA ALA A 149 6.75 9.60 -5.55
C ALA A 149 6.88 8.09 -5.77
N VAL A 150 6.36 7.25 -4.87
CA VAL A 150 6.32 5.79 -5.05
C VAL A 150 5.46 5.42 -6.26
N VAL A 151 4.24 5.94 -6.37
CA VAL A 151 3.32 5.68 -7.50
C VAL A 151 3.93 6.12 -8.83
N ASN A 152 4.52 7.31 -8.88
CA ASN A 152 5.19 7.82 -10.08
C ASN A 152 6.42 6.99 -10.45
N ASN A 153 7.17 6.48 -9.46
CA ASN A 153 8.31 5.60 -9.70
C ASN A 153 7.84 4.25 -10.29
N LEU A 154 6.76 3.68 -9.75
CA LEU A 154 6.12 2.47 -10.30
C LEU A 154 5.70 2.69 -11.76
N HIS A 155 4.95 3.76 -12.04
CA HIS A 155 4.45 4.02 -13.39
C HIS A 155 5.57 4.20 -14.43
N ARG A 156 6.69 4.86 -14.05
CA ARG A 156 7.86 4.98 -14.94
C ARG A 156 8.52 3.65 -15.25
N ARG A 157 8.56 2.72 -14.29
CA ARG A 157 9.21 1.41 -14.44
C ARG A 157 8.31 0.36 -15.04
N LEU A 158 7.02 0.47 -14.77
CA LEU A 158 5.97 -0.47 -15.15
C LEU A 158 4.81 0.29 -15.82
N PRO A 159 5.01 0.85 -17.03
CA PRO A 159 4.04 1.77 -17.64
C PRO A 159 2.73 1.12 -18.09
N ARG A 160 2.65 -0.22 -18.12
CA ARG A 160 1.44 -0.98 -18.46
C ARG A 160 0.74 -1.59 -17.26
N THR A 161 1.25 -1.36 -16.05
CA THR A 161 0.76 -1.95 -14.82
C THR A 161 -0.25 -1.02 -14.14
N ASP A 162 -1.41 -1.54 -13.78
CA ASP A 162 -2.34 -0.85 -12.91
C ASP A 162 -1.84 -0.84 -11.45
N VAL A 163 -2.17 0.22 -10.72
CA VAL A 163 -1.88 0.33 -9.29
C VAL A 163 -3.18 0.38 -8.50
N LEU A 164 -3.41 -0.59 -7.62
CA LEU A 164 -4.42 -0.52 -6.59
C LEU A 164 -3.79 0.08 -5.32
N LEU A 165 -4.00 1.37 -5.10
CA LEU A 165 -3.51 2.08 -3.93
C LEU A 165 -4.50 1.94 -2.79
N LEU A 166 -4.09 1.28 -1.71
CA LEU A 166 -4.90 1.19 -0.49
C LEU A 166 -4.59 2.38 0.44
N GLY A 167 -5.64 2.94 1.02
CA GLY A 167 -5.50 3.96 2.06
C GLY A 167 -4.73 3.42 3.27
N ILE A 168 -3.95 4.29 3.93
CA ILE A 168 -3.27 3.92 5.18
C ILE A 168 -4.31 3.43 6.18
N LEU A 169 -4.10 2.25 6.75
CA LEU A 169 -5.03 1.66 7.69
C LEU A 169 -5.12 2.51 8.97
N PRO A 170 -6.32 2.68 9.54
CA PRO A 170 -6.49 3.46 10.76
C PRO A 170 -5.75 2.81 11.93
N SER A 171 -5.19 3.64 12.80
CA SER A 171 -4.45 3.21 13.98
C SER A 171 -4.65 4.22 15.10
N ILE A 172 -4.61 3.77 16.35
CA ILE A 172 -4.74 4.62 17.53
C ILE A 172 -3.43 4.80 18.27
N ARG A 173 -2.29 4.68 17.57
CA ARG A 173 -0.95 4.92 18.13
C ARG A 173 -0.83 6.30 18.78
N SER A 174 -1.51 7.30 18.24
CA SER A 174 -1.71 8.62 18.84
C SER A 174 -2.80 9.41 18.10
N ALA A 175 -3.34 10.46 18.74
CA ALA A 175 -4.29 11.39 18.10
C ALA A 175 -3.67 12.08 16.86
N TRP A 176 -2.35 12.37 16.91
CA TRP A 176 -1.61 12.96 15.79
C TRP A 176 -1.55 11.99 14.58
N VAL A 177 -1.22 10.71 14.82
CA VAL A 177 -1.23 9.67 13.78
C VAL A 177 -2.63 9.54 13.17
N SER A 178 -3.66 9.38 14.00
CA SER A 178 -5.04 9.24 13.51
C SER A 178 -5.51 10.41 12.65
N ARG A 179 -5.15 11.65 13.03
CA ARG A 179 -5.47 12.85 12.26
C ARG A 179 -4.74 12.85 10.91
N ASN A 180 -3.42 12.59 10.91
CA ASN A 180 -2.64 12.56 9.68
C ASN A 180 -3.09 11.45 8.73
N THR A 181 -3.40 10.25 9.23
CA THR A 181 -3.97 9.16 8.42
C THR A 181 -5.22 9.62 7.67
N ARG A 182 -6.18 10.27 8.36
CA ARG A 182 -7.39 10.78 7.71
C ARG A 182 -7.09 11.86 6.66
N LEU A 183 -6.17 12.79 6.95
CA LEU A 183 -5.77 13.84 6.00
C LEU A 183 -5.11 13.25 4.75
N ILE A 184 -4.23 12.26 4.92
CA ILE A 184 -3.55 11.58 3.83
C ILE A 184 -4.58 10.83 2.97
N ASN A 185 -5.41 9.99 3.58
CA ASN A 185 -6.38 9.19 2.84
C ASN A 185 -7.38 10.07 2.06
N ALA A 186 -7.87 11.16 2.68
CA ALA A 186 -8.75 12.11 2.00
C ALA A 186 -8.05 12.84 0.83
N ALA A 187 -6.75 13.12 0.94
CA ALA A 187 -5.97 13.72 -0.15
C ALA A 187 -5.76 12.72 -1.29
N LEU A 188 -5.30 11.50 -0.99
CA LEU A 188 -5.07 10.45 -1.99
C LEU A 188 -6.34 10.09 -2.76
N ALA A 189 -7.50 10.02 -2.09
CA ALA A 189 -8.78 9.79 -2.73
C ALA A 189 -9.11 10.86 -3.79
N ARG A 190 -8.73 12.12 -3.54
CA ARG A 190 -8.94 13.22 -4.50
C ARG A 190 -7.89 13.24 -5.61
N ILE A 191 -6.61 13.03 -5.26
CA ILE A 191 -5.50 13.03 -6.20
C ILE A 191 -5.70 11.96 -7.28
N TYR A 192 -6.20 10.79 -6.90
CA TYR A 192 -6.34 9.65 -7.79
C TYR A 192 -7.78 9.39 -8.27
N ALA A 193 -8.73 10.31 -8.03
CA ALA A 193 -10.14 10.14 -8.41
C ALA A 193 -10.33 9.81 -9.90
N ASP A 194 -9.59 10.48 -10.76
CA ASP A 194 -9.69 10.34 -12.23
C ASP A 194 -8.40 9.79 -12.85
N SER A 195 -7.59 9.08 -12.06
CA SER A 195 -6.34 8.51 -12.56
C SER A 195 -6.59 7.34 -13.52
N PRO A 196 -5.95 7.33 -14.70
CA PRO A 196 -6.15 6.24 -15.67
C PRO A 196 -5.47 4.92 -15.28
N PHE A 197 -4.50 4.93 -14.37
CA PHE A 197 -3.72 3.76 -13.97
C PHE A 197 -3.69 3.51 -12.45
N VAL A 198 -4.28 4.39 -11.64
CA VAL A 198 -4.39 4.19 -10.18
C VAL A 198 -5.86 4.07 -9.79
N THR A 199 -6.20 2.98 -9.14
CA THR A 199 -7.48 2.84 -8.42
C THR A 199 -7.20 3.00 -6.94
N TYR A 200 -7.80 4.01 -6.29
CA TYR A 200 -7.70 4.20 -4.84
C TYR A 200 -8.84 3.48 -4.12
N MET A 201 -8.51 2.77 -3.03
CA MET A 201 -9.51 2.17 -2.14
C MET A 201 -9.16 2.40 -0.67
N ASP A 202 -10.12 2.87 0.13
CA ASP A 202 -10.00 2.91 1.59
C ASP A 202 -10.76 1.73 2.20
N VAL A 203 -10.03 0.80 2.78
CA VAL A 203 -10.55 -0.40 3.45
C VAL A 203 -10.47 -0.28 4.98
N GLY A 204 -10.16 0.92 5.49
CA GLY A 204 -10.00 1.18 6.91
C GLY A 204 -11.25 0.89 7.75
N TYR A 205 -12.44 0.94 7.15
CA TYR A 205 -13.69 0.58 7.84
C TYR A 205 -13.69 -0.85 8.38
N LEU A 206 -12.91 -1.75 7.79
CA LEU A 206 -12.74 -3.13 8.25
C LEU A 206 -12.06 -3.23 9.63
N LEU A 207 -11.38 -2.17 10.05
CA LEU A 207 -10.73 -2.08 11.37
C LEU A 207 -11.55 -1.29 12.38
N MET A 208 -12.76 -0.87 11.99
CA MET A 208 -13.63 -0.04 12.81
C MET A 208 -14.80 -0.85 13.40
N LYS A 209 -15.21 -0.48 14.60
CA LYS A 209 -16.47 -0.90 15.24
C LYS A 209 -17.13 0.33 15.85
N ASP A 210 -18.41 0.53 15.61
CA ASP A 210 -19.20 1.66 16.13
C ASP A 210 -18.52 3.03 15.92
N GLY A 211 -17.95 3.24 14.71
CA GLY A 211 -17.26 4.47 14.33
C GLY A 211 -15.87 4.69 14.96
N ARG A 212 -15.34 3.71 15.70
CA ARG A 212 -14.04 3.77 16.36
C ARG A 212 -13.15 2.61 15.93
N VAL A 213 -11.83 2.82 15.98
CA VAL A 213 -10.86 1.72 15.75
C VAL A 213 -11.05 0.66 16.85
N ASP A 214 -11.26 -0.60 16.43
CA ASP A 214 -11.45 -1.74 17.33
C ASP A 214 -10.08 -2.42 17.58
N PRO A 215 -9.51 -2.30 18.80
CA PRO A 215 -8.21 -2.92 19.12
C PRO A 215 -8.19 -4.44 18.93
N ASN A 216 -9.34 -5.11 19.01
CA ASN A 216 -9.44 -6.56 18.81
C ASN A 216 -9.16 -7.00 17.37
N ARG A 217 -9.13 -6.07 16.43
CA ARG A 217 -8.81 -6.31 15.02
C ARG A 217 -7.32 -6.28 14.71
N PHE A 218 -6.49 -6.04 15.73
CA PHE A 218 -5.04 -5.93 15.62
C PHE A 218 -4.33 -6.99 16.46
N VAL A 219 -3.13 -7.34 16.03
CA VAL A 219 -2.24 -8.26 16.74
C VAL A 219 -1.52 -7.55 17.89
N ASP A 220 -1.10 -6.31 17.67
CA ASP A 220 -0.19 -5.57 18.55
C ASP A 220 -0.66 -5.51 20.03
N PRO A 221 -1.93 -5.28 20.35
CA PRO A 221 -2.41 -5.29 21.74
C PRO A 221 -2.29 -6.65 22.44
N ARG A 222 -2.08 -7.74 21.66
CA ARG A 222 -1.94 -9.12 22.18
C ARG A 222 -0.49 -9.54 22.35
N LEU A 223 0.46 -8.68 21.97
CA LEU A 223 1.89 -8.92 22.18
C LEU A 223 2.27 -8.74 23.66
N HIS A 224 3.42 -9.26 24.04
CA HIS A 224 3.99 -9.08 25.38
C HIS A 224 5.38 -8.46 25.24
N PRO A 225 5.55 -7.16 25.65
CA PRO A 225 4.51 -6.25 26.15
C PRO A 225 3.54 -5.81 25.04
N PRO A 226 2.28 -5.43 25.40
CA PRO A 226 1.31 -4.91 24.44
C PRO A 226 1.83 -3.67 23.71
N GLN A 227 1.52 -3.59 22.41
CA GLN A 227 1.88 -2.46 21.55
C GLN A 227 0.62 -1.75 21.03
N PRO A 228 0.71 -0.45 20.71
CA PRO A 228 -0.40 0.26 20.08
C PRO A 228 -0.81 -0.37 18.73
N PRO A 229 -2.12 -0.46 18.42
CA PRO A 229 -2.64 -1.09 17.21
C PRO A 229 -2.01 -0.56 15.92
N LEU A 230 -1.46 -1.47 15.12
CA LEU A 230 -0.88 -1.20 13.80
C LEU A 230 -1.10 -2.36 12.83
N HIS A 231 -0.82 -3.60 13.24
CA HIS A 231 -0.86 -4.78 12.39
C HIS A 231 -2.23 -5.49 12.50
N PRO A 232 -2.99 -5.60 11.42
CA PRO A 232 -4.25 -6.35 11.41
C PRO A 232 -4.02 -7.81 11.77
N THR A 233 -5.02 -8.43 12.40
CA THR A 233 -5.01 -9.91 12.57
C THR A 233 -5.12 -10.61 11.21
N ALA A 234 -4.70 -11.88 11.13
CA ALA A 234 -4.85 -12.71 9.93
C ALA A 234 -6.29 -12.73 9.41
N GLN A 235 -7.29 -12.79 10.33
CA GLN A 235 -8.70 -12.72 9.97
C GLN A 235 -9.09 -11.39 9.31
N VAL A 236 -8.60 -10.26 9.83
CA VAL A 236 -8.89 -8.95 9.25
C VAL A 236 -8.18 -8.79 7.92
N GLN A 237 -6.94 -9.26 7.80
CA GLN A 237 -6.20 -9.22 6.54
C GLN A 237 -6.89 -10.06 5.46
N ALA A 238 -7.44 -11.23 5.81
CA ALA A 238 -8.29 -12.01 4.91
C ALA A 238 -9.57 -11.25 4.48
N ARG A 239 -10.17 -10.47 5.39
CA ARG A 239 -11.31 -9.60 5.03
C ARG A 239 -10.90 -8.44 4.12
N ILE A 240 -9.70 -7.89 4.29
CA ILE A 240 -9.14 -6.89 3.36
C ILE A 240 -9.00 -7.51 1.97
N ALA A 241 -8.40 -8.71 1.87
CA ALA A 241 -8.29 -9.42 0.60
C ALA A 241 -9.67 -9.63 -0.06
N ALA A 242 -10.66 -10.09 0.69
CA ALA A 242 -12.02 -10.27 0.20
C ALA A 242 -12.67 -8.96 -0.25
N ALA A 243 -12.46 -7.86 0.48
CA ALA A 243 -13.06 -6.56 0.15
C ALA A 243 -12.48 -5.96 -1.14
N ILE A 244 -11.19 -6.17 -1.40
CA ILE A 244 -10.55 -5.66 -2.62
C ILE A 244 -10.69 -6.61 -3.81
N GLU A 245 -11.06 -7.87 -3.59
CA GLU A 245 -11.07 -8.92 -4.62
C GLU A 245 -11.87 -8.57 -5.88
N PRO A 246 -13.08 -7.96 -5.82
CA PRO A 246 -13.79 -7.57 -7.04
C PRO A 246 -12.98 -6.59 -7.90
N THR A 247 -12.26 -5.67 -7.27
CA THR A 247 -11.41 -4.71 -7.96
C THR A 247 -10.15 -5.39 -8.50
N VAL A 248 -9.52 -6.26 -7.72
CA VAL A 248 -8.35 -7.03 -8.14
C VAL A 248 -8.69 -7.89 -9.36
N ALA A 249 -9.79 -8.64 -9.33
CA ALA A 249 -10.22 -9.47 -10.45
C ALA A 249 -10.48 -8.64 -11.73
N ARG A 250 -11.10 -7.48 -11.59
CA ARG A 250 -11.33 -6.55 -12.72
C ARG A 250 -10.02 -6.03 -13.31
N LEU A 251 -9.09 -5.55 -12.48
CA LEU A 251 -7.80 -5.01 -12.92
C LEU A 251 -6.89 -6.11 -13.50
N MET A 252 -6.94 -7.31 -12.95
CA MET A 252 -6.22 -8.47 -13.48
C MET A 252 -6.83 -9.04 -14.77
N GLY A 253 -8.09 -8.71 -15.05
CA GLY A 253 -8.85 -9.35 -16.14
C GLY A 253 -9.09 -10.84 -15.88
N ASP A 254 -9.24 -11.22 -14.60
CA ASP A 254 -9.42 -12.61 -14.22
C ASP A 254 -10.70 -12.81 -13.40
N ARG A 255 -10.92 -14.04 -12.94
CA ARG A 255 -12.11 -14.41 -12.19
C ARG A 255 -12.07 -13.87 -10.76
N ASN A 256 -13.22 -13.31 -10.33
CA ASN A 256 -13.45 -12.95 -8.92
C ASN A 256 -13.49 -14.22 -8.05
N ARG A 257 -12.59 -14.30 -7.08
CA ARG A 257 -12.37 -15.47 -6.22
C ARG A 257 -13.34 -15.58 -5.03
N LEU A 258 -14.21 -14.60 -4.88
CA LEU A 258 -15.37 -14.70 -3.96
C LEU A 258 -16.49 -15.55 -4.55
N LEU A 259 -16.51 -15.72 -5.90
CA LEU A 259 -17.53 -16.50 -6.57
C LEU A 259 -17.14 -17.99 -6.56
N PRO A 260 -18.12 -18.91 -6.46
CA PRO A 260 -17.84 -20.34 -6.60
C PRO A 260 -17.20 -20.64 -7.96
N PRO A 261 -16.41 -21.72 -8.11
CA PRO A 261 -15.91 -22.14 -9.42
C PRO A 261 -17.09 -22.31 -10.38
N PRO A 262 -16.93 -21.95 -11.68
CA PRO A 262 -17.97 -22.29 -12.66
C PRO A 262 -18.23 -23.79 -12.53
N SER A 263 -19.50 -24.16 -12.36
CA SER A 263 -19.89 -25.57 -12.31
C SER A 263 -19.33 -26.23 -13.56
N ALA A 264 -18.58 -27.31 -13.38
CA ALA A 264 -18.23 -28.14 -14.53
C ALA A 264 -19.56 -28.55 -15.14
N VAL A 265 -19.81 -28.09 -16.36
CA VAL A 265 -20.96 -28.59 -17.16
C VAL A 265 -20.70 -30.09 -17.26
N PRO A 266 -21.59 -30.95 -16.74
CA PRO A 266 -21.39 -32.38 -16.93
C PRO A 266 -21.29 -32.62 -18.44
N PRO A 267 -20.36 -33.47 -18.91
CA PRO A 267 -20.29 -33.79 -20.31
C PRO A 267 -21.68 -34.19 -20.76
N SER A 268 -22.20 -33.52 -21.78
CA SER A 268 -23.50 -33.87 -22.38
C SER A 268 -23.51 -35.37 -22.61
N LEU A 269 -24.41 -36.08 -21.91
CA LEU A 269 -24.66 -37.48 -22.21
C LEU A 269 -25.08 -37.54 -23.70
N THR A 270 -24.11 -37.80 -24.56
CA THR A 270 -24.38 -38.18 -25.93
C THR A 270 -25.18 -39.45 -25.87
N VAL A 271 -26.49 -39.35 -26.05
CA VAL A 271 -27.36 -40.51 -26.21
C VAL A 271 -26.80 -41.25 -27.43
N PRO A 272 -26.36 -42.50 -27.27
CA PRO A 272 -25.90 -43.27 -28.43
C PRO A 272 -27.07 -43.37 -29.45
N PRO A 273 -26.79 -43.31 -30.74
CA PRO A 273 -27.84 -43.44 -31.76
C PRO A 273 -28.58 -44.77 -31.54
N THR A 274 -29.90 -44.69 -31.45
CA THR A 274 -30.81 -45.85 -31.39
C THR A 274 -30.57 -46.72 -32.62
N ALA A 275 -30.25 -48.00 -32.39
CA ALA A 275 -30.12 -48.96 -33.48
C ALA A 275 -31.38 -49.01 -34.30
N PRO A 276 -31.29 -49.17 -35.65
CA PRO A 276 -32.46 -49.30 -36.50
C PRO A 276 -33.23 -50.61 -36.16
N PRO A 277 -34.57 -50.58 -36.33
CA PRO A 277 -35.39 -51.79 -36.06
C PRO A 277 -35.01 -52.93 -37.01
N PRO A 278 -35.12 -54.21 -36.57
CA PRO A 278 -34.84 -55.33 -37.42
C PRO A 278 -35.83 -55.43 -38.61
N ALA A 279 -35.32 -55.72 -39.82
CA ALA A 279 -36.11 -55.95 -41.01
C ALA A 279 -37.06 -57.10 -40.79
N ALA A 280 -38.34 -56.86 -41.08
CA ALA A 280 -39.38 -57.91 -41.15
C ALA A 280 -39.05 -58.89 -42.25
N GLN A 281 -39.05 -60.20 -41.93
CA GLN A 281 -39.06 -61.32 -42.86
C GLN A 281 -40.50 -61.70 -43.18
#